data_bf7cdf0a11bf3ab6cf0ce68e977e9b43
#
_entry.id   bf7cdf0a11bf3ab6cf0ce68e977e9b43
#
_cell.length_a   1.000
_cell.length_b   1.000
_cell.length_c   1.000
_cell.angle_alpha   90.00
_cell.angle_beta   90.00
_cell.angle_gamma   90.00
#
_symmetry.space_group_name_H-M   'P 1'
#
loop_
_entity.id
_entity.type
_entity.pdbx_description
1 polymer ?
#
loop_
_entity_poly.entity_id
_entity_poly.type
_entity_poly.pdbx_seq_one_letter_code
_entity_poly.pdbx_strand_id
1 'polypeptide(L)'
;RKGDLSRRYDVIRNIAYVKGKNVVMVNQVGGATELVYDGMSGVMDNRGKLVRLLKSFEEDFQVFDTENPACSVESVPVSVNDRTRFIYEAACCGLRDFFVKNGYKKACVGVSGGIDSAVVACLAVAALGAENVRGLMMPSQFSSEGSVEDAKQLAENLGIEFHVVPITEAYRSIVDTLIPVIGGTDFDATEENIQSRIRTLMLMALQNKNGYVLLNCSNKSENALGICTLYGDTGGAFSVTGDLYKTEMYDLARYINRKFGAPIPENILTKEPSSELRPNQKDSDMLPSYEVVDAILYRLIEDGQSREEIINAGFDSDEVQKIYAMVMRNEKKRFQYPPVLRLSSSSFGHEYRMPLTHKYVK
;
A
#
# COMPACT_ATOMS: atom_id res chain seq x y z
N ARG A 1 -7.16 -12.09 0.36
CA ARG A 1 -7.28 -12.41 1.80
C ARG A 1 -6.40 -13.61 2.11
N LYS A 2 -5.69 -13.61 3.25
CA LYS A 2 -5.02 -14.82 3.74
C LYS A 2 -6.11 -15.88 3.92
N GLY A 3 -6.11 -16.92 3.07
CA GLY A 3 -7.12 -17.97 3.07
C GLY A 3 -8.29 -17.83 2.06
N ASP A 4 -8.49 -16.70 1.40
CA ASP A 4 -9.63 -16.54 0.49
C ASP A 4 -9.52 -17.42 -0.78
N LEU A 5 -8.32 -17.60 -1.31
CA LEU A 5 -8.12 -18.54 -2.43
C LEU A 5 -8.46 -19.97 -2.02
N SER A 6 -7.94 -20.42 -0.88
CA SER A 6 -8.25 -21.76 -0.37
C SER A 6 -9.75 -21.90 -0.09
N ARG A 7 -10.37 -20.90 0.57
CA ARG A 7 -11.80 -20.92 0.88
C ARG A 7 -12.68 -20.99 -0.37
N ARG A 8 -12.34 -20.22 -1.42
CA ARG A 8 -13.07 -20.24 -2.69
C ARG A 8 -13.06 -21.66 -3.30
N TYR A 9 -11.87 -22.25 -3.40
CA TYR A 9 -11.75 -23.61 -3.93
C TYR A 9 -12.32 -24.67 -2.99
N ASP A 10 -12.31 -24.48 -1.69
CA ASP A 10 -12.97 -25.37 -0.75
C ASP A 10 -14.49 -25.38 -0.93
N VAL A 11 -15.08 -24.20 -1.19
CA VAL A 11 -16.54 -24.12 -1.48
C VAL A 11 -16.89 -24.90 -2.75
N ILE A 12 -16.18 -24.65 -3.87
CA ILE A 12 -16.48 -25.34 -5.14
C ILE A 12 -16.13 -26.83 -5.07
N ARG A 13 -15.09 -27.21 -4.32
CA ARG A 13 -14.74 -28.61 -4.02
C ARG A 13 -15.89 -29.33 -3.32
N ASN A 14 -16.44 -28.72 -2.27
CA ASN A 14 -17.55 -29.28 -1.54
C ASN A 14 -18.80 -29.42 -2.42
N ILE A 15 -19.10 -28.43 -3.27
CA ILE A 15 -20.21 -28.50 -4.21
C ILE A 15 -20.00 -29.68 -5.19
N ALA A 16 -18.82 -29.79 -5.79
CA ALA A 16 -18.48 -30.82 -6.73
C ALA A 16 -18.63 -32.23 -6.11
N TYR A 17 -18.05 -32.39 -4.92
CA TYR A 17 -18.10 -33.67 -4.19
C TYR A 17 -19.52 -34.06 -3.77
N VAL A 18 -20.27 -33.17 -3.14
CA VAL A 18 -21.62 -33.44 -2.63
C VAL A 18 -22.61 -33.72 -3.78
N LYS A 19 -22.46 -32.97 -4.88
CA LYS A 19 -23.36 -33.15 -6.05
C LYS A 19 -22.90 -34.24 -7.01
N GLY A 20 -21.67 -34.78 -6.87
CA GLY A 20 -21.09 -35.74 -7.81
C GLY A 20 -20.99 -35.21 -9.24
N LYS A 21 -20.76 -33.90 -9.40
CA LYS A 21 -20.73 -33.21 -10.69
C LYS A 21 -19.43 -32.40 -10.85
N ASN A 22 -18.97 -32.25 -12.10
CA ASN A 22 -17.92 -31.29 -12.41
C ASN A 22 -18.43 -29.86 -12.16
N VAL A 23 -17.59 -29.02 -11.57
CA VAL A 23 -17.92 -27.61 -11.28
C VAL A 23 -16.92 -26.71 -11.99
N VAL A 24 -17.43 -25.78 -12.79
CA VAL A 24 -16.65 -24.75 -13.44
C VAL A 24 -16.90 -23.44 -12.72
N MET A 25 -15.85 -22.79 -12.30
CA MET A 25 -15.88 -21.44 -11.75
C MET A 25 -15.18 -20.51 -12.72
N VAL A 26 -15.88 -19.46 -13.16
CA VAL A 26 -15.33 -18.39 -13.97
C VAL A 26 -15.30 -17.12 -13.14
N ASN A 27 -14.15 -16.50 -13.02
CA ASN A 27 -13.94 -15.27 -12.28
C ASN A 27 -13.49 -14.15 -13.22
N GLN A 28 -13.75 -12.92 -12.83
CA GLN A 28 -13.28 -11.71 -13.52
C GLN A 28 -11.77 -11.52 -13.31
N VAL A 29 -11.16 -10.74 -14.20
CA VAL A 29 -9.78 -10.24 -14.08
C VAL A 29 -9.78 -8.73 -14.14
N GLY A 30 -8.94 -8.12 -13.31
CA GLY A 30 -8.63 -6.69 -13.39
C GLY A 30 -9.19 -5.85 -12.26
N GLY A 31 -8.80 -4.57 -12.26
CA GLY A 31 -9.19 -3.58 -11.26
C GLY A 31 -10.58 -2.98 -11.53
N ALA A 32 -11.35 -2.77 -10.46
CA ALA A 32 -12.61 -2.04 -10.51
C ALA A 32 -12.76 -1.21 -9.23
N THR A 33 -12.54 0.10 -9.36
CA THR A 33 -12.43 1.04 -8.23
C THR A 33 -11.27 0.64 -7.31
N GLU A 34 -11.54 0.24 -6.09
CA GLU A 34 -10.56 -0.26 -5.12
C GLU A 34 -10.38 -1.79 -5.14
N LEU A 35 -11.21 -2.52 -5.89
CA LEU A 35 -11.14 -3.98 -5.98
C LEU A 35 -10.20 -4.45 -7.08
N VAL A 36 -9.56 -5.60 -6.86
CA VAL A 36 -8.83 -6.33 -7.90
C VAL A 36 -9.36 -7.76 -7.95
N TYR A 37 -9.84 -8.15 -9.13
CA TYR A 37 -10.25 -9.51 -9.42
C TYR A 37 -9.06 -10.29 -9.95
N ASP A 38 -8.78 -11.40 -9.31
CA ASP A 38 -7.57 -12.18 -9.52
C ASP A 38 -7.65 -13.17 -10.70
N GLY A 39 -8.82 -13.30 -11.33
CA GLY A 39 -9.03 -14.36 -12.32
C GLY A 39 -9.03 -15.73 -11.68
N MET A 40 -8.00 -16.52 -11.95
CA MET A 40 -7.84 -17.86 -11.38
C MET A 40 -9.13 -18.69 -11.51
N SER A 41 -9.77 -18.62 -12.66
CA SER A 41 -10.90 -19.48 -13.01
C SER A 41 -10.46 -20.94 -12.96
N GLY A 42 -11.35 -21.84 -12.56
CA GLY A 42 -10.93 -23.22 -12.34
C GLY A 42 -12.03 -24.26 -12.56
N VAL A 43 -11.61 -25.49 -12.77
CA VAL A 43 -12.49 -26.65 -12.94
C VAL A 43 -12.19 -27.66 -11.85
N MET A 44 -13.21 -28.05 -11.09
CA MET A 44 -13.20 -29.18 -10.18
C MET A 44 -13.88 -30.40 -10.84
N ASP A 45 -13.28 -31.56 -10.74
CA ASP A 45 -13.97 -32.79 -11.13
C ASP A 45 -15.04 -33.19 -10.09
N ASN A 46 -15.83 -34.17 -10.43
CA ASN A 46 -16.91 -34.71 -9.58
C ASN A 46 -16.43 -35.34 -8.25
N ARG A 47 -15.12 -35.49 -8.05
CA ARG A 47 -14.48 -35.95 -6.81
C ARG A 47 -13.90 -34.79 -5.97
N GLY A 48 -14.06 -33.56 -6.45
CA GLY A 48 -13.52 -32.36 -5.78
C GLY A 48 -12.03 -32.12 -6.02
N LYS A 49 -11.45 -32.72 -7.07
CA LYS A 49 -10.06 -32.46 -7.46
C LYS A 49 -10.02 -31.26 -8.42
N LEU A 50 -9.15 -30.28 -8.17
CA LEU A 50 -8.88 -29.19 -9.12
C LEU A 50 -8.12 -29.76 -10.32
N VAL A 51 -8.74 -29.75 -11.49
CA VAL A 51 -8.20 -30.32 -12.74
C VAL A 51 -7.77 -29.27 -13.75
N ARG A 52 -8.22 -28.02 -13.56
CA ARG A 52 -7.82 -26.84 -14.33
C ARG A 52 -7.71 -25.65 -13.44
N LEU A 53 -6.70 -24.82 -13.70
CA LEU A 53 -6.56 -23.50 -13.10
C LEU A 53 -6.03 -22.56 -14.17
N LEU A 54 -6.75 -21.46 -14.41
CA LEU A 54 -6.35 -20.41 -15.32
C LEU A 54 -5.42 -19.42 -14.62
N LYS A 55 -4.81 -18.52 -15.40
CA LYS A 55 -3.83 -17.56 -14.91
C LYS A 55 -4.39 -16.60 -13.85
N SER A 56 -3.50 -16.07 -13.01
CA SER A 56 -3.80 -14.98 -12.09
C SER A 56 -3.52 -13.63 -12.75
N PHE A 57 -4.41 -12.66 -12.54
CA PHE A 57 -4.30 -11.26 -12.98
C PHE A 57 -4.08 -11.04 -14.49
N GLU A 58 -4.36 -12.04 -15.29
CA GLU A 58 -4.31 -12.01 -16.75
C GLU A 58 -5.56 -12.67 -17.33
N GLU A 59 -6.01 -12.20 -18.48
CA GLU A 59 -7.03 -12.89 -19.26
C GLU A 59 -6.47 -14.23 -19.76
N ASP A 60 -7.29 -15.27 -19.64
CA ASP A 60 -6.91 -16.63 -20.06
C ASP A 60 -8.13 -17.36 -20.62
N PHE A 61 -7.90 -18.23 -21.57
CA PHE A 61 -8.91 -19.03 -22.21
C PHE A 61 -8.46 -20.49 -22.35
N GLN A 62 -9.27 -21.41 -21.86
CA GLN A 62 -9.00 -22.84 -21.97
C GLN A 62 -10.25 -23.60 -22.40
N VAL A 63 -10.03 -24.64 -23.20
CA VAL A 63 -11.07 -25.60 -23.60
C VAL A 63 -10.80 -26.92 -22.89
N PHE A 64 -11.84 -27.55 -22.38
CA PHE A 64 -11.75 -28.86 -21.74
C PHE A 64 -12.97 -29.74 -22.08
N ASP A 65 -12.78 -31.06 -22.04
CA ASP A 65 -13.85 -32.02 -22.20
C ASP A 65 -14.62 -32.14 -20.88
N THR A 66 -15.93 -31.92 -20.91
CA THR A 66 -16.81 -32.02 -19.72
C THR A 66 -17.03 -33.46 -19.27
N GLU A 67 -16.88 -34.44 -20.13
CA GLU A 67 -16.99 -35.87 -19.78
C GLU A 67 -15.68 -36.39 -19.18
N ASN A 68 -14.53 -35.83 -19.61
CA ASN A 68 -13.22 -36.21 -19.11
C ASN A 68 -12.35 -34.98 -18.78
N PRO A 69 -12.72 -34.17 -17.77
CA PRO A 69 -12.04 -32.90 -17.47
C PRO A 69 -10.59 -33.07 -17.02
N ALA A 70 -10.20 -34.27 -16.59
CA ALA A 70 -8.83 -34.58 -16.16
C ALA A 70 -7.87 -34.91 -17.29
N CYS A 71 -8.36 -35.19 -18.53
CA CYS A 71 -7.50 -35.44 -19.68
C CYS A 71 -6.79 -34.17 -20.11
N SER A 72 -5.48 -34.14 -19.98
CA SER A 72 -4.57 -33.13 -20.51
C SER A 72 -4.28 -31.88 -19.67
N VAL A 73 -3.98 -32.01 -18.40
CA VAL A 73 -3.31 -30.88 -17.70
C VAL A 73 -2.14 -31.36 -16.86
N GLU A 74 -1.01 -30.78 -17.14
CA GLU A 74 -0.01 -30.58 -16.09
C GLU A 74 -0.67 -29.84 -14.94
N SER A 75 -0.71 -30.45 -13.76
CA SER A 75 -1.18 -29.80 -12.54
C SER A 75 -0.32 -28.56 -12.34
N VAL A 76 -0.89 -27.37 -12.61
CA VAL A 76 -0.22 -26.13 -12.23
C VAL A 76 -0.13 -26.16 -10.70
N PRO A 77 1.07 -26.25 -10.13
CA PRO A 77 1.21 -26.16 -8.70
C PRO A 77 0.74 -24.75 -8.33
N VAL A 78 -0.46 -24.62 -7.77
CA VAL A 78 -0.87 -23.38 -7.12
C VAL A 78 -0.03 -23.27 -5.88
N SER A 79 1.13 -22.64 -6.00
CA SER A 79 1.83 -22.15 -4.83
C SER A 79 1.02 -20.96 -4.29
N VAL A 80 -0.08 -21.28 -3.61
CA VAL A 80 -0.90 -20.33 -2.86
C VAL A 80 -0.09 -19.68 -1.72
N ASN A 81 1.14 -20.14 -1.51
CA ASN A 81 2.01 -19.76 -0.41
C ASN A 81 2.87 -18.51 -0.69
N ASP A 82 2.89 -17.96 -1.89
CA ASP A 82 3.65 -16.73 -2.17
C ASP A 82 2.72 -15.51 -2.11
N ARG A 83 2.31 -15.14 -0.89
CA ARG A 83 1.48 -13.97 -0.63
C ARG A 83 2.10 -12.69 -1.20
N THR A 84 3.41 -12.51 -1.06
CA THR A 84 4.10 -11.31 -1.52
C THR A 84 4.08 -11.18 -3.03
N ARG A 85 4.28 -12.28 -3.75
CA ARG A 85 4.12 -12.32 -5.21
C ARG A 85 2.69 -11.94 -5.60
N PHE A 86 1.69 -12.50 -4.92
CA PHE A 86 0.28 -12.25 -5.21
C PHE A 86 -0.10 -10.78 -4.97
N ILE A 87 0.40 -10.18 -3.88
CA ILE A 87 0.25 -8.74 -3.60
C ILE A 87 0.88 -7.91 -4.70
N TYR A 88 2.10 -8.25 -5.14
CA TYR A 88 2.77 -7.55 -6.23
C TYR A 88 1.96 -7.57 -7.54
N GLU A 89 1.50 -8.75 -7.94
CA GLU A 89 0.71 -8.93 -9.16
C GLU A 89 -0.63 -8.18 -9.06
N ALA A 90 -1.32 -8.26 -7.91
CA ALA A 90 -2.55 -7.53 -7.65
C ALA A 90 -2.36 -6.01 -7.70
N ALA A 91 -1.30 -5.50 -7.06
CA ALA A 91 -0.99 -4.07 -7.05
C ALA A 91 -0.69 -3.55 -8.46
N CYS A 92 0.11 -4.26 -9.24
CA CYS A 92 0.40 -3.91 -10.63
C CYS A 92 -0.85 -3.95 -11.51
N CYS A 93 -1.69 -4.98 -11.36
CA CYS A 93 -2.94 -5.11 -12.10
C CYS A 93 -3.92 -3.97 -11.76
N GLY A 94 -4.15 -3.71 -10.48
CA GLY A 94 -5.06 -2.66 -10.01
C GLY A 94 -4.60 -1.27 -10.44
N LEU A 95 -3.31 -0.98 -10.32
CA LEU A 95 -2.73 0.29 -10.74
C LEU A 95 -2.82 0.50 -12.26
N ARG A 96 -2.44 -0.49 -13.05
CA ARG A 96 -2.56 -0.44 -14.51
C ARG A 96 -4.00 -0.16 -14.95
N ASP A 97 -4.94 -0.89 -14.38
CA ASP A 97 -6.36 -0.77 -14.73
C ASP A 97 -6.95 0.57 -14.27
N PHE A 98 -6.53 1.09 -13.12
CA PHE A 98 -6.91 2.43 -12.70
C PHE A 98 -6.50 3.49 -13.74
N PHE A 99 -5.30 3.39 -14.29
CA PHE A 99 -4.85 4.33 -15.33
C PHE A 99 -5.57 4.11 -16.65
N VAL A 100 -5.57 2.89 -17.16
CA VAL A 100 -6.13 2.57 -18.49
C VAL A 100 -7.63 2.88 -18.57
N LYS A 101 -8.40 2.44 -17.56
CA LYS A 101 -9.85 2.61 -17.56
C LYS A 101 -10.31 4.05 -17.36
N ASN A 102 -9.49 4.89 -16.71
CA ASN A 102 -9.75 6.33 -16.58
C ASN A 102 -9.11 7.16 -17.69
N GLY A 103 -8.40 6.56 -18.65
CA GLY A 103 -7.73 7.28 -19.73
C GLY A 103 -6.46 8.02 -19.29
N TYR A 104 -5.93 7.74 -18.11
CA TYR A 104 -4.68 8.31 -17.63
C TYR A 104 -3.47 7.60 -18.24
N LYS A 105 -2.36 8.33 -18.39
CA LYS A 105 -1.14 7.79 -19.01
C LYS A 105 0.09 7.91 -18.13
N LYS A 106 0.18 8.96 -17.33
CA LYS A 106 1.41 9.33 -16.62
C LYS A 106 1.18 9.46 -15.11
N ALA A 107 2.08 8.88 -14.33
CA ALA A 107 2.10 8.99 -12.88
C ALA A 107 3.22 9.91 -12.39
N CYS A 108 3.00 10.63 -11.30
CA CYS A 108 4.07 11.24 -10.52
C CYS A 108 4.08 10.71 -9.10
N VAL A 109 5.28 10.63 -8.52
CA VAL A 109 5.54 10.09 -7.19
C VAL A 109 6.48 11.03 -6.45
N GLY A 110 6.16 11.38 -5.20
CA GLY A 110 7.10 12.00 -4.29
C GLY A 110 8.09 10.96 -3.77
N VAL A 111 9.32 10.97 -4.28
CA VAL A 111 10.35 9.98 -3.90
C VAL A 111 11.18 10.56 -2.76
N SER A 112 10.91 10.10 -1.53
CA SER A 112 11.53 10.63 -0.32
C SER A 112 12.87 9.98 0.05
N GLY A 113 13.26 8.91 -0.66
CA GLY A 113 14.35 8.03 -0.24
C GLY A 113 13.94 7.03 0.85
N GLY A 114 12.67 6.97 1.24
CA GLY A 114 12.10 5.97 2.14
C GLY A 114 11.47 4.79 1.42
N ILE A 115 11.22 3.70 2.15
CA ILE A 115 10.73 2.42 1.63
C ILE A 115 9.40 2.55 0.90
N ASP A 116 8.45 3.32 1.45
CA ASP A 116 7.09 3.41 0.93
C ASP A 116 7.08 4.03 -0.47
N SER A 117 7.74 5.18 -0.62
CA SER A 117 7.87 5.85 -1.92
C SER A 117 8.66 5.01 -2.93
N ALA A 118 9.65 4.25 -2.47
CA ALA A 118 10.44 3.36 -3.32
C ALA A 118 9.58 2.22 -3.88
N VAL A 119 8.79 1.57 -3.05
CA VAL A 119 7.87 0.50 -3.47
C VAL A 119 6.83 1.04 -4.45
N VAL A 120 6.20 2.19 -4.14
CA VAL A 120 5.21 2.81 -5.03
C VAL A 120 5.82 3.17 -6.39
N ALA A 121 7.03 3.72 -6.43
CA ALA A 121 7.73 4.01 -7.68
C ALA A 121 8.00 2.73 -8.51
N CYS A 122 8.46 1.66 -7.86
CA CYS A 122 8.66 0.36 -8.52
C CYS A 122 7.37 -0.22 -9.09
N LEU A 123 6.26 -0.18 -8.32
CA LEU A 123 4.95 -0.64 -8.78
C LEU A 123 4.44 0.22 -9.96
N ALA A 124 4.65 1.54 -9.90
CA ALA A 124 4.28 2.44 -10.99
C ALA A 124 5.04 2.12 -12.27
N VAL A 125 6.34 1.91 -12.19
CA VAL A 125 7.17 1.50 -13.35
C VAL A 125 6.74 0.15 -13.90
N ALA A 126 6.49 -0.82 -13.04
CA ALA A 126 6.03 -2.14 -13.45
C ALA A 126 4.65 -2.13 -14.14
N ALA A 127 3.76 -1.23 -13.71
CA ALA A 127 2.40 -1.13 -14.25
C ALA A 127 2.31 -0.27 -15.51
N LEU A 128 3.12 0.78 -15.64
CA LEU A 128 2.95 1.86 -16.62
C LEU A 128 4.15 2.02 -17.58
N GLY A 129 5.33 1.47 -17.26
CA GLY A 129 6.58 1.74 -17.95
C GLY A 129 7.32 2.96 -17.38
N ALA A 130 8.65 2.92 -17.39
CA ALA A 130 9.49 3.97 -16.80
C ALA A 130 9.27 5.36 -17.44
N GLU A 131 9.04 5.40 -18.74
CA GLU A 131 8.78 6.61 -19.53
C GLU A 131 7.48 7.35 -19.11
N ASN A 132 6.59 6.67 -18.40
CA ASN A 132 5.32 7.20 -17.92
C ASN A 132 5.35 7.57 -16.43
N VAL A 133 6.49 7.43 -15.76
CA VAL A 133 6.63 7.73 -14.32
C VAL A 133 7.63 8.86 -14.12
N ARG A 134 7.27 9.83 -13.30
CA ARG A 134 8.15 10.92 -12.88
C ARG A 134 8.29 10.95 -11.36
N GLY A 135 9.52 10.99 -10.87
CA GLY A 135 9.87 11.14 -9.47
C GLY A 135 10.25 12.58 -9.11
N LEU A 136 9.78 13.06 -7.97
CA LEU A 136 10.24 14.30 -7.36
C LEU A 136 10.77 14.05 -5.95
N MET A 137 12.02 14.47 -5.70
CA MET A 137 12.57 14.63 -4.35
C MET A 137 12.44 16.09 -3.93
N MET A 138 11.84 16.33 -2.78
CA MET A 138 11.56 17.69 -2.28
C MET A 138 12.17 17.89 -0.89
N PRO A 139 13.52 18.00 -0.81
CA PRO A 139 14.21 18.07 0.46
C PRO A 139 13.92 19.39 1.19
N SER A 140 13.84 19.30 2.52
CA SER A 140 13.88 20.44 3.44
C SER A 140 15.26 20.53 4.09
N GLN A 141 15.41 21.48 5.02
CA GLN A 141 16.61 21.59 5.85
C GLN A 141 16.82 20.40 6.82
N PHE A 142 15.83 19.53 6.96
CA PHE A 142 15.89 18.34 7.83
C PHE A 142 16.10 17.04 7.06
N SER A 143 16.04 17.11 5.74
CA SER A 143 16.27 15.94 4.89
C SER A 143 17.75 15.58 4.89
N SER A 144 18.05 14.30 5.15
CA SER A 144 19.42 13.78 5.13
C SER A 144 19.99 13.73 3.71
N GLU A 145 21.30 13.93 3.58
CA GLU A 145 21.98 13.73 2.30
C GLU A 145 21.82 12.29 1.79
N GLY A 146 21.82 11.31 2.70
CA GLY A 146 21.61 9.91 2.38
C GLY A 146 20.24 9.65 1.75
N SER A 147 19.17 10.28 2.24
CA SER A 147 17.83 10.14 1.65
C SER A 147 17.74 10.75 0.24
N VAL A 148 18.43 11.86 0.00
CA VAL A 148 18.51 12.47 -1.34
C VAL A 148 19.27 11.56 -2.31
N GLU A 149 20.39 10.97 -1.87
CA GLU A 149 21.19 10.07 -2.69
C GLU A 149 20.44 8.76 -2.97
N ASP A 150 19.82 8.17 -1.96
CA ASP A 150 18.98 6.98 -2.12
C ASP A 150 17.83 7.20 -3.14
N ALA A 151 17.20 8.38 -3.11
CA ALA A 151 16.13 8.74 -4.05
C ALA A 151 16.65 8.87 -5.49
N LYS A 152 17.84 9.47 -5.68
CA LYS A 152 18.50 9.56 -6.99
C LYS A 152 18.86 8.19 -7.53
N GLN A 153 19.53 7.37 -6.71
CA GLN A 153 19.95 6.04 -7.10
C GLN A 153 18.76 5.16 -7.47
N LEU A 154 17.65 5.23 -6.71
CA LEU A 154 16.41 4.54 -7.04
C LEU A 154 15.87 4.98 -8.41
N ALA A 155 15.83 6.30 -8.67
CA ALA A 155 15.33 6.84 -9.93
C ALA A 155 16.20 6.43 -11.13
N GLU A 156 17.50 6.42 -10.97
CA GLU A 156 18.46 5.93 -11.98
C GLU A 156 18.25 4.43 -12.25
N ASN A 157 18.16 3.62 -11.21
CA ASN A 157 17.93 2.17 -11.34
C ASN A 157 16.61 1.85 -12.05
N LEU A 158 15.57 2.68 -11.83
CA LEU A 158 14.24 2.55 -12.46
C LEU A 158 14.19 3.16 -13.86
N GLY A 159 15.15 3.98 -14.25
CA GLY A 159 15.17 4.70 -15.53
C GLY A 159 14.06 5.75 -15.67
N ILE A 160 13.60 6.34 -14.57
CA ILE A 160 12.52 7.34 -14.57
C ILE A 160 13.06 8.77 -14.66
N GLU A 161 12.26 9.69 -15.20
CA GLU A 161 12.54 11.13 -15.10
C GLU A 161 12.46 11.56 -13.64
N PHE A 162 13.50 12.25 -13.16
CA PHE A 162 13.65 12.61 -11.75
C PHE A 162 14.15 14.03 -11.57
N HIS A 163 13.56 14.74 -10.58
CA HIS A 163 13.94 16.10 -10.23
C HIS A 163 14.10 16.26 -8.73
N VAL A 164 15.08 17.05 -8.32
CA VAL A 164 15.26 17.49 -6.94
C VAL A 164 14.82 18.95 -6.83
N VAL A 165 13.77 19.20 -6.04
CA VAL A 165 13.14 20.52 -5.89
C VAL A 165 13.08 20.87 -4.40
N PRO A 166 14.08 21.60 -3.84
CA PRO A 166 14.09 21.96 -2.42
C PRO A 166 12.88 22.82 -2.02
N ILE A 167 12.31 22.53 -0.84
CA ILE A 167 11.15 23.28 -0.31
C ILE A 167 11.53 24.41 0.64
N THR A 168 12.80 24.60 0.95
CA THR A 168 13.29 25.46 2.04
C THR A 168 12.81 26.92 1.91
N GLU A 169 12.86 27.50 0.70
CA GLU A 169 12.43 28.89 0.48
C GLU A 169 10.92 29.04 0.62
N ALA A 170 10.15 28.12 0.01
CA ALA A 170 8.70 28.11 0.13
C ALA A 170 8.27 27.93 1.59
N TYR A 171 8.94 27.05 2.32
CA TYR A 171 8.69 26.83 3.74
C TYR A 171 8.93 28.09 4.55
N ARG A 172 10.09 28.76 4.40
CA ARG A 172 10.40 30.03 5.09
C ARG A 172 9.36 31.10 4.80
N SER A 173 9.03 31.30 3.53
CA SER A 173 8.04 32.30 3.12
C SER A 173 6.68 32.10 3.78
N ILE A 174 6.21 30.85 3.87
CA ILE A 174 4.94 30.54 4.51
C ILE A 174 5.01 30.76 6.02
N VAL A 175 6.06 30.27 6.68
CA VAL A 175 6.24 30.44 8.13
C VAL A 175 6.31 31.93 8.49
N ASP A 176 7.15 32.70 7.81
CA ASP A 176 7.28 34.15 8.05
C ASP A 176 5.95 34.93 7.87
N THR A 177 5.14 34.50 6.90
CA THR A 177 3.81 35.06 6.67
C THR A 177 2.83 34.71 7.79
N LEU A 178 2.95 33.54 8.40
CA LEU A 178 2.02 33.05 9.41
C LEU A 178 2.38 33.47 10.84
N ILE A 179 3.65 33.69 11.17
CA ILE A 179 4.10 34.05 12.52
C ILE A 179 3.25 35.17 13.16
N PRO A 180 2.92 36.28 12.49
CA PRO A 180 2.11 37.34 13.09
C PRO A 180 0.68 36.93 13.46
N VAL A 181 0.19 35.82 12.89
CA VAL A 181 -1.19 35.34 13.05
C VAL A 181 -1.27 34.21 14.05
N ILE A 182 -0.33 33.26 13.99
CA ILE A 182 -0.36 32.07 14.84
C ILE A 182 0.27 32.27 16.21
N GLY A 183 1.13 33.28 16.37
CA GLY A 183 1.72 33.69 17.65
C GLY A 183 2.62 32.62 18.25
N GLY A 184 3.89 32.63 17.95
CA GLY A 184 4.89 31.72 18.49
C GLY A 184 5.91 31.32 17.45
N THR A 185 7.08 30.93 17.92
CA THR A 185 8.22 30.49 17.09
C THR A 185 8.73 29.13 17.49
N ASP A 186 8.08 28.49 18.46
CA ASP A 186 8.46 27.13 18.89
C ASP A 186 8.07 26.14 17.82
N PHE A 187 9.01 25.27 17.45
CA PHE A 187 8.83 24.25 16.44
C PHE A 187 7.94 23.12 16.96
N ASP A 188 6.81 22.90 16.31
CA ASP A 188 5.87 21.81 16.65
C ASP A 188 5.29 21.12 15.40
N ALA A 189 4.17 20.44 15.55
CA ALA A 189 3.46 19.81 14.45
C ALA A 189 2.99 20.79 13.35
N THR A 190 2.96 22.09 13.62
CA THR A 190 2.61 23.12 12.61
C THR A 190 3.68 23.16 11.53
N GLU A 191 4.92 23.29 11.93
CA GLU A 191 6.08 23.39 11.05
C GLU A 191 6.32 22.06 10.29
N GLU A 192 6.14 20.91 10.98
CA GLU A 192 6.19 19.60 10.35
C GLU A 192 5.12 19.48 9.24
N ASN A 193 3.89 19.83 9.56
CA ASN A 193 2.76 19.69 8.63
C ASN A 193 2.82 20.70 7.46
N ILE A 194 3.38 21.88 7.63
CA ILE A 194 3.62 22.85 6.55
C ILE A 194 4.53 22.22 5.50
N GLN A 195 5.62 21.55 5.89
CA GLN A 195 6.53 20.89 4.95
C GLN A 195 5.83 19.83 4.11
N SER A 196 5.05 18.96 4.74
CA SER A 196 4.30 17.91 4.06
C SER A 196 3.30 18.50 3.04
N ARG A 197 2.58 19.57 3.42
CA ARG A 197 1.62 20.26 2.54
C ARG A 197 2.29 20.97 1.36
N ILE A 198 3.45 21.58 1.55
CA ILE A 198 4.24 22.19 0.46
C ILE A 198 4.64 21.14 -0.56
N ARG A 199 5.11 19.96 -0.12
CA ARG A 199 5.45 18.85 -1.03
C ARG A 199 4.26 18.43 -1.86
N THR A 200 3.11 18.27 -1.26
CA THR A 200 1.89 17.91 -1.98
C THR A 200 1.42 19.01 -2.93
N LEU A 201 1.53 20.29 -2.53
CA LEU A 201 1.23 21.40 -3.42
C LEU A 201 2.10 21.37 -4.69
N MET A 202 3.39 21.11 -4.57
CA MET A 202 4.31 21.01 -5.72
C MET A 202 3.96 19.83 -6.63
N LEU A 203 3.66 18.65 -6.05
CA LEU A 203 3.23 17.48 -6.80
C LEU A 203 1.89 17.72 -7.52
N MET A 204 0.93 18.35 -6.88
CA MET A 204 -0.35 18.72 -7.49
C MET A 204 -0.19 19.77 -8.59
N ALA A 205 0.73 20.70 -8.45
CA ALA A 205 1.04 21.66 -9.53
C ALA A 205 1.61 20.94 -10.76
N LEU A 206 2.51 19.96 -10.57
CA LEU A 206 3.01 19.11 -11.65
C LEU A 206 1.88 18.30 -12.31
N GLN A 207 1.01 17.70 -11.50
CA GLN A 207 -0.18 16.99 -11.98
C GLN A 207 -1.01 17.88 -12.89
N ASN A 208 -1.40 19.05 -12.42
CA ASN A 208 -2.27 19.96 -13.15
C ASN A 208 -1.64 20.48 -14.43
N LYS A 209 -0.34 20.80 -14.41
CA LYS A 209 0.34 21.42 -15.55
C LYS A 209 0.65 20.41 -16.65
N ASN A 210 1.01 19.18 -16.30
CA ASN A 210 1.59 18.19 -17.19
C ASN A 210 0.72 16.95 -17.38
N GLY A 211 -0.46 16.89 -16.77
CA GLY A 211 -1.40 15.77 -16.92
C GLY A 211 -0.92 14.48 -16.25
N TYR A 212 -0.12 14.57 -15.20
CA TYR A 212 0.25 13.43 -14.36
C TYR A 212 -0.89 13.08 -13.39
N VAL A 213 -0.85 11.86 -12.86
CA VAL A 213 -1.67 11.45 -11.73
C VAL A 213 -0.76 11.24 -10.55
N LEU A 214 -1.00 11.95 -9.44
CA LEU A 214 -0.23 11.80 -8.21
C LEU A 214 -0.61 10.50 -7.51
N LEU A 215 0.37 9.62 -7.29
CA LEU A 215 0.23 8.43 -6.47
C LEU A 215 0.55 8.73 -5.01
N ASN A 216 -0.33 8.27 -4.13
CA ASN A 216 -0.13 8.34 -2.70
C ASN A 216 0.82 7.22 -2.25
N CYS A 217 1.72 7.52 -1.32
CA CYS A 217 2.75 6.59 -0.83
C CYS A 217 2.52 6.11 0.60
N SER A 218 1.34 6.33 1.18
CA SER A 218 1.02 5.86 2.53
C SER A 218 0.86 4.34 2.59
N ASN A 219 1.08 3.77 3.76
CA ASN A 219 0.83 2.37 4.06
C ASN A 219 -0.28 2.20 5.12
N LYS A 220 -0.72 0.97 5.35
CA LYS A 220 -1.83 0.67 6.25
C LYS A 220 -1.51 0.96 7.71
N SER A 221 -0.27 0.77 8.14
CA SER A 221 0.16 1.04 9.52
C SER A 221 0.07 2.52 9.83
N GLU A 222 0.59 3.38 8.94
CA GLU A 222 0.48 4.84 9.05
C GLU A 222 -0.98 5.30 9.03
N ASN A 223 -1.79 4.73 8.12
CA ASN A 223 -3.22 5.03 8.02
C ASN A 223 -4.00 4.63 9.28
N ALA A 224 -3.65 3.48 9.87
CA ALA A 224 -4.26 3.02 11.12
C ALA A 224 -3.95 3.96 12.28
N LEU A 225 -2.68 4.27 12.46
CA LEU A 225 -2.20 5.10 13.57
C LEU A 225 -2.46 6.59 13.38
N GLY A 226 -2.75 7.02 12.14
CA GLY A 226 -2.93 8.42 11.77
C GLY A 226 -1.62 9.22 11.79
N ILE A 227 -0.49 8.56 11.58
CA ILE A 227 0.83 9.18 11.43
C ILE A 227 0.93 9.70 10.01
N CYS A 228 0.24 10.80 9.76
CA CYS A 228 0.11 11.41 8.45
C CYS A 228 -0.38 12.86 8.59
N THR A 229 -0.09 13.65 7.59
CA THR A 229 -0.54 15.04 7.47
C THR A 229 -1.69 15.15 6.49
N LEU A 230 -2.88 15.56 6.97
CA LEU A 230 -4.02 15.87 6.10
C LEU A 230 -3.64 16.97 5.09
N TYR A 231 -4.00 16.72 3.82
CA TYR A 231 -3.67 17.58 2.67
C TYR A 231 -2.17 17.70 2.40
N GLY A 232 -1.36 16.87 3.07
CA GLY A 232 0.04 16.66 2.82
C GLY A 232 0.27 15.27 2.24
N ASP A 233 0.99 14.41 2.96
CA ASP A 233 1.29 13.02 2.53
C ASP A 233 0.04 12.13 2.36
N THR A 234 -1.13 12.54 2.89
CA THR A 234 -2.42 11.92 2.54
C THR A 234 -2.92 12.28 1.15
N GLY A 235 -2.27 13.22 0.44
CA GLY A 235 -2.69 13.65 -0.89
C GLY A 235 -2.41 12.62 -1.98
N GLY A 236 -3.18 12.68 -3.06
CA GLY A 236 -3.03 11.83 -4.24
C GLY A 236 -4.37 11.43 -4.84
N ALA A 237 -4.31 10.80 -6.01
CA ALA A 237 -5.50 10.31 -6.70
C ALA A 237 -5.80 8.83 -6.42
N PHE A 238 -4.77 8.06 -6.06
CA PHE A 238 -4.87 6.63 -5.80
C PHE A 238 -3.75 6.16 -4.85
N SER A 239 -4.09 5.32 -3.89
CA SER A 239 -3.16 4.74 -2.92
C SER A 239 -3.04 3.23 -3.16
N VAL A 240 -2.00 2.84 -3.87
CA VAL A 240 -1.79 1.43 -4.25
C VAL A 240 -1.32 0.57 -3.09
N THR A 241 -0.64 1.18 -2.11
CA THR A 241 -0.06 0.50 -0.93
C THR A 241 -0.79 0.79 0.37
N GLY A 242 -1.82 1.63 0.34
CA GLY A 242 -2.52 2.10 1.54
C GLY A 242 -3.21 1.01 2.38
N ASP A 243 -3.29 -0.21 1.86
CA ASP A 243 -3.85 -1.39 2.54
C ASP A 243 -2.79 -2.47 2.86
N LEU A 244 -1.49 -2.13 2.74
CA LEU A 244 -0.37 -2.98 3.13
C LEU A 244 0.28 -2.47 4.42
N TYR A 245 0.53 -3.38 5.36
CA TYR A 245 1.26 -3.06 6.58
C TYR A 245 2.73 -2.72 6.29
N LYS A 246 3.38 -1.96 7.17
CA LYS A 246 4.79 -1.56 7.01
C LYS A 246 5.72 -2.77 6.83
N THR A 247 5.51 -3.82 7.59
CA THR A 247 6.25 -5.08 7.45
C THR A 247 6.04 -5.74 6.08
N GLU A 248 4.83 -5.69 5.54
CA GLU A 248 4.52 -6.18 4.19
C GLU A 248 5.18 -5.31 3.10
N MET A 249 5.36 -4.00 3.34
CA MET A 249 6.11 -3.12 2.45
C MET A 249 7.59 -3.55 2.31
N TYR A 250 8.23 -3.91 3.42
CA TYR A 250 9.60 -4.46 3.40
C TYR A 250 9.66 -5.80 2.67
N ASP A 251 8.71 -6.70 2.90
CA ASP A 251 8.65 -7.99 2.20
C ASP A 251 8.46 -7.79 0.68
N LEU A 252 7.60 -6.85 0.29
CA LEU A 252 7.36 -6.49 -1.10
C LEU A 252 8.61 -5.88 -1.75
N ALA A 253 9.30 -4.99 -1.06
CA ALA A 253 10.56 -4.40 -1.53
C ALA A 253 11.66 -5.46 -1.76
N ARG A 254 11.82 -6.40 -0.80
CA ARG A 254 12.75 -7.53 -0.95
C ARG A 254 12.36 -8.44 -2.11
N TYR A 255 11.07 -8.68 -2.31
CA TYR A 255 10.57 -9.44 -3.46
C TYR A 255 10.90 -8.75 -4.78
N ILE A 256 10.64 -7.44 -4.89
CA ILE A 256 10.96 -6.62 -6.06
C ILE A 256 12.46 -6.71 -6.37
N ASN A 257 13.32 -6.53 -5.37
CA ASN A 257 14.76 -6.60 -5.55
C ASN A 257 15.23 -7.98 -6.05
N ARG A 258 14.70 -9.07 -5.48
CA ARG A 258 15.03 -10.43 -5.95
C ARG A 258 14.59 -10.69 -7.39
N LYS A 259 13.46 -10.13 -7.81
CA LYS A 259 12.84 -10.43 -9.10
C LYS A 259 13.36 -9.55 -10.24
N PHE A 260 13.73 -8.29 -9.95
CA PHE A 260 13.99 -7.27 -10.97
C PHE A 260 15.39 -6.65 -10.91
N GLY A 261 16.38 -7.38 -10.38
CA GLY A 261 17.77 -6.93 -10.41
C GLY A 261 18.10 -5.83 -9.39
N ALA A 262 17.42 -5.84 -8.25
CA ALA A 262 17.66 -4.95 -7.12
C ALA A 262 17.54 -3.43 -7.43
N PRO A 263 16.40 -2.95 -7.95
CA PRO A 263 16.23 -1.53 -8.23
C PRO A 263 16.21 -0.66 -6.97
N ILE A 264 15.76 -1.19 -5.82
CA ILE A 264 15.70 -0.45 -4.55
C ILE A 264 17.08 -0.54 -3.87
N PRO A 265 17.75 0.60 -3.61
CA PRO A 265 19.02 0.62 -2.89
C PRO A 265 18.94 -0.08 -1.53
N GLU A 266 19.99 -0.80 -1.16
CA GLU A 266 20.05 -1.57 0.09
C GLU A 266 19.89 -0.66 1.33
N ASN A 267 20.40 0.56 1.27
CA ASN A 267 20.25 1.53 2.35
C ASN A 267 18.78 1.86 2.66
N ILE A 268 17.90 1.89 1.64
CA ILE A 268 16.45 2.08 1.83
C ILE A 268 15.83 0.90 2.61
N LEU A 269 16.35 -0.31 2.44
CA LEU A 269 15.85 -1.51 3.11
C LEU A 269 16.34 -1.64 4.55
N THR A 270 17.44 -1.00 4.89
CA THR A 270 18.15 -1.21 6.18
C THR A 270 18.10 -0.01 7.11
N LYS A 271 17.93 1.21 6.58
CA LYS A 271 17.84 2.40 7.43
C LYS A 271 16.54 2.44 8.24
N GLU A 272 16.64 3.02 9.40
CA GLU A 272 15.49 3.21 10.30
C GLU A 272 14.45 4.15 9.67
N PRO A 273 13.14 3.83 9.73
CA PRO A 273 12.08 4.67 9.20
C PRO A 273 12.06 6.05 9.88
N SER A 274 11.89 7.09 9.07
CA SER A 274 11.76 8.47 9.53
C SER A 274 11.03 9.33 8.52
N SER A 275 10.21 10.26 8.98
CA SER A 275 9.57 11.29 8.13
C SER A 275 10.48 12.47 7.82
N GLU A 276 11.61 12.62 8.49
CA GLU A 276 12.60 13.71 8.30
C GLU A 276 11.99 15.12 8.29
N LEU A 277 11.02 15.38 9.19
CA LEU A 277 10.33 16.67 9.33
C LEU A 277 10.92 17.54 10.41
N ARG A 278 11.76 16.98 11.29
CA ARG A 278 12.52 17.65 12.37
C ARG A 278 13.90 17.01 12.52
N PRO A 279 14.84 17.68 13.26
CA PRO A 279 16.18 17.14 13.45
C PRO A 279 16.19 15.76 14.10
N ASN A 280 16.96 14.82 13.53
CA ASN A 280 17.18 13.46 14.05
C ASN A 280 15.90 12.66 14.35
N GLN A 281 14.82 12.95 13.68
CA GLN A 281 13.53 12.27 13.87
C GLN A 281 13.64 10.78 13.50
N LYS A 282 13.02 9.93 14.32
CA LYS A 282 12.86 8.50 14.08
C LYS A 282 11.45 8.06 14.48
N ASP A 283 10.89 7.10 13.76
CA ASP A 283 9.56 6.56 14.10
C ASP A 283 9.61 5.84 15.46
N SER A 284 10.76 5.24 15.81
CA SER A 284 11.03 4.62 17.11
C SER A 284 10.98 5.58 18.30
N ASP A 285 11.04 6.92 18.08
CA ASP A 285 10.83 7.89 19.14
C ASP A 285 9.41 7.84 19.72
N MET A 286 8.46 7.38 18.91
CA MET A 286 7.03 7.41 19.27
C MET A 286 6.35 6.03 19.26
N LEU A 287 6.90 5.03 18.60
CA LEU A 287 6.29 3.73 18.38
C LEU A 287 7.21 2.59 18.81
N PRO A 288 6.67 1.42 19.20
CA PRO A 288 7.41 0.17 19.17
C PRO A 288 7.89 -0.17 17.76
N SER A 289 8.66 -1.22 17.61
CA SER A 289 9.04 -1.70 16.28
C SER A 289 7.81 -2.03 15.43
N TYR A 290 7.92 -1.86 14.12
CA TYR A 290 6.79 -2.12 13.22
C TYR A 290 6.35 -3.60 13.23
N GLU A 291 7.22 -4.53 13.60
CA GLU A 291 6.84 -5.93 13.81
C GLU A 291 5.81 -6.06 14.96
N VAL A 292 5.98 -5.32 16.04
CA VAL A 292 5.03 -5.28 17.16
C VAL A 292 3.78 -4.50 16.78
N VAL A 293 3.95 -3.31 16.22
CA VAL A 293 2.84 -2.45 15.77
C VAL A 293 1.91 -3.21 14.83
N ASP A 294 2.46 -3.78 13.76
CA ASP A 294 1.66 -4.46 12.73
C ASP A 294 1.02 -5.74 13.26
N ALA A 295 1.69 -6.46 14.17
CA ALA A 295 1.11 -7.65 14.80
C ALA A 295 -0.12 -7.29 15.67
N ILE A 296 -0.08 -6.17 16.39
CA ILE A 296 -1.23 -5.66 17.17
C ILE A 296 -2.33 -5.16 16.20
N LEU A 297 -1.96 -4.37 15.20
CA LEU A 297 -2.93 -3.85 14.23
C LEU A 297 -3.63 -4.96 13.46
N TYR A 298 -2.90 -5.99 13.04
CA TYR A 298 -3.47 -7.14 12.34
C TYR A 298 -4.54 -7.85 13.20
N ARG A 299 -4.23 -8.13 14.46
CA ARG A 299 -5.17 -8.76 15.39
C ARG A 299 -6.41 -7.90 15.61
N LEU A 300 -6.21 -6.58 15.76
CA LEU A 300 -7.30 -5.64 15.99
C LEU A 300 -8.20 -5.48 14.75
N ILE A 301 -7.62 -5.32 13.56
CA ILE A 301 -8.31 -4.90 12.34
C ILE A 301 -8.74 -6.10 11.48
N GLU A 302 -7.84 -7.06 11.28
CA GLU A 302 -8.11 -8.21 10.40
C GLU A 302 -8.85 -9.33 11.16
N ASP A 303 -8.40 -9.62 12.38
CA ASP A 303 -8.96 -10.70 13.20
C ASP A 303 -10.12 -10.23 14.10
N GLY A 304 -10.30 -8.90 14.28
CA GLY A 304 -11.37 -8.31 15.10
C GLY A 304 -11.24 -8.60 16.59
N GLN A 305 -10.00 -8.87 17.08
CA GLN A 305 -9.75 -9.17 18.48
C GLN A 305 -9.90 -7.94 19.37
N SER A 306 -10.40 -8.16 20.58
CA SER A 306 -10.43 -7.14 21.62
C SER A 306 -9.05 -6.86 22.19
N ARG A 307 -8.89 -5.72 22.88
CA ARG A 307 -7.63 -5.37 23.57
C ARG A 307 -7.20 -6.45 24.57
N GLU A 308 -8.16 -6.96 25.31
CA GLU A 308 -7.96 -7.99 26.32
C GLU A 308 -7.44 -9.29 25.69
N GLU A 309 -7.99 -9.70 24.54
CA GLU A 309 -7.51 -10.87 23.81
C GLU A 309 -6.08 -10.67 23.27
N ILE A 310 -5.75 -9.47 22.81
CA ILE A 310 -4.42 -9.14 22.32
C ILE A 310 -3.39 -9.14 23.47
N ILE A 311 -3.73 -8.54 24.63
CA ILE A 311 -2.89 -8.55 25.82
C ILE A 311 -2.68 -10.00 26.31
N ASN A 312 -3.74 -10.80 26.37
CA ASN A 312 -3.66 -12.20 26.77
C ASN A 312 -2.85 -13.07 25.79
N ALA A 313 -2.68 -12.62 24.55
CA ALA A 313 -1.79 -13.25 23.58
C ALA A 313 -0.30 -12.91 23.79
N GLY A 314 0.04 -12.11 24.82
CA GLY A 314 1.41 -11.82 25.25
C GLY A 314 1.96 -10.48 24.81
N PHE A 315 1.13 -9.58 24.26
CA PHE A 315 1.54 -8.21 23.92
C PHE A 315 1.51 -7.30 25.16
N ASP A 316 2.41 -6.33 25.19
CA ASP A 316 2.48 -5.36 26.28
C ASP A 316 1.19 -4.52 26.37
N SER A 317 0.66 -4.38 27.60
CA SER A 317 -0.62 -3.70 27.85
C SER A 317 -0.60 -2.24 27.42
N ASP A 318 0.48 -1.51 27.70
CA ASP A 318 0.57 -0.07 27.44
C ASP A 318 0.70 0.17 25.93
N GLU A 319 1.47 -0.66 25.24
CA GLU A 319 1.58 -0.63 23.78
C GLU A 319 0.23 -0.90 23.11
N VAL A 320 -0.49 -1.95 23.54
CA VAL A 320 -1.82 -2.27 23.00
C VAL A 320 -2.80 -1.12 23.24
N GLN A 321 -2.85 -0.53 24.44
CA GLN A 321 -3.72 0.60 24.74
C GLN A 321 -3.37 1.84 23.90
N LYS A 322 -2.10 2.14 23.74
CA LYS A 322 -1.61 3.26 22.95
C LYS A 322 -2.00 3.11 21.48
N ILE A 323 -1.70 1.96 20.87
CA ILE A 323 -2.02 1.67 19.47
C ILE A 323 -3.54 1.71 19.26
N TYR A 324 -4.31 1.06 20.11
CA TYR A 324 -5.77 1.11 20.06
C TYR A 324 -6.31 2.55 20.10
N ALA A 325 -5.80 3.37 21.04
CA ALA A 325 -6.21 4.76 21.16
C ALA A 325 -5.90 5.57 19.89
N MET A 326 -4.73 5.36 19.28
CA MET A 326 -4.36 5.99 18.02
C MET A 326 -5.30 5.59 16.89
N VAL A 327 -5.62 4.30 16.73
CA VAL A 327 -6.56 3.82 15.71
C VAL A 327 -7.94 4.46 15.89
N MET A 328 -8.45 4.49 17.11
CA MET A 328 -9.79 5.04 17.40
C MET A 328 -9.89 6.55 17.15
N ARG A 329 -8.85 7.32 17.47
CA ARG A 329 -8.86 8.80 17.33
C ARG A 329 -8.70 9.28 15.89
N ASN A 330 -8.20 8.44 14.98
CA ASN A 330 -7.76 8.86 13.66
C ASN A 330 -8.72 8.49 12.51
N GLU A 331 -9.92 8.02 12.79
CA GLU A 331 -10.93 7.76 11.75
C GLU A 331 -11.17 8.98 10.85
N LYS A 332 -11.21 10.19 11.44
CA LYS A 332 -11.38 11.44 10.68
C LYS A 332 -10.31 11.68 9.62
N LYS A 333 -9.09 11.17 9.83
CA LYS A 333 -8.02 11.23 8.83
C LYS A 333 -8.28 10.21 7.72
N ARG A 334 -8.65 8.98 8.08
CA ARG A 334 -8.94 7.91 7.12
C ARG A 334 -10.08 8.25 6.15
N PHE A 335 -11.04 9.06 6.56
CA PHE A 335 -12.10 9.57 5.68
C PHE A 335 -11.61 10.48 4.56
N GLN A 336 -10.40 11.00 4.65
CA GLN A 336 -9.84 12.00 3.73
C GLN A 336 -8.70 11.43 2.86
N TYR A 337 -8.51 10.12 2.91
CA TYR A 337 -7.55 9.44 2.03
C TYR A 337 -8.10 9.30 0.61
N PRO A 338 -7.21 9.24 -0.41
CA PRO A 338 -7.59 8.83 -1.75
C PRO A 338 -8.11 7.38 -1.74
N PRO A 339 -8.80 6.94 -2.81
CA PRO A 339 -9.18 5.55 -2.95
C PRO A 339 -7.98 4.62 -2.75
N VAL A 340 -8.13 3.63 -1.89
CA VAL A 340 -7.10 2.67 -1.52
C VAL A 340 -7.36 1.34 -2.21
N LEU A 341 -6.36 0.78 -2.88
CA LEU A 341 -6.45 -0.55 -3.47
C LEU A 341 -6.55 -1.61 -2.36
N ARG A 342 -7.59 -2.44 -2.40
CA ARG A 342 -7.87 -3.44 -1.36
C ARG A 342 -7.04 -4.70 -1.57
N LEU A 343 -6.05 -4.89 -0.72
CA LEU A 343 -5.08 -6.00 -0.78
C LEU A 343 -5.10 -6.89 0.48
N SER A 344 -5.84 -6.46 1.51
CA SER A 344 -6.00 -7.17 2.77
C SER A 344 -7.40 -7.72 2.99
N SER A 345 -7.66 -8.34 4.13
CA SER A 345 -8.96 -8.88 4.49
C SER A 345 -9.92 -7.85 5.06
N SER A 346 -9.41 -6.73 5.55
CA SER A 346 -10.21 -5.69 6.23
C SER A 346 -9.67 -4.30 5.92
N SER A 347 -10.01 -3.78 4.74
CA SER A 347 -9.58 -2.45 4.30
C SER A 347 -10.34 -1.33 4.99
N PHE A 348 -9.65 -0.21 5.25
CA PHE A 348 -10.29 0.99 5.77
C PHE A 348 -11.32 1.57 4.79
N GLY A 349 -12.39 2.11 5.37
CA GLY A 349 -13.45 2.75 4.60
C GLY A 349 -14.57 1.81 4.13
N HIS A 350 -14.31 0.52 3.96
CA HIS A 350 -15.29 -0.49 3.53
C HIS A 350 -15.55 -1.53 4.62
N GLU A 351 -14.55 -2.32 5.00
CA GLU A 351 -14.71 -3.36 6.01
C GLU A 351 -14.48 -2.85 7.42
N TYR A 352 -13.51 -1.94 7.60
CA TYR A 352 -13.20 -1.35 8.89
C TYR A 352 -13.56 0.13 8.91
N ARG A 353 -14.56 0.49 9.71
CA ARG A 353 -15.01 1.86 9.93
C ARG A 353 -15.33 2.09 11.39
N MET A 354 -14.97 3.27 11.88
CA MET A 354 -15.39 3.75 13.19
C MET A 354 -16.29 4.98 13.04
N PRO A 355 -17.25 5.18 13.96
CA PRO A 355 -18.01 6.43 13.97
C PRO A 355 -17.09 7.63 14.11
N LEU A 356 -17.31 8.70 13.32
CA LEU A 356 -16.54 9.95 13.46
C LEU A 356 -16.85 10.68 14.78
N THR A 357 -18.07 10.52 15.28
CA THR A 357 -18.54 11.17 16.51
C THR A 357 -18.67 10.13 17.60
N HIS A 358 -17.64 9.99 18.43
CA HIS A 358 -17.63 9.04 19.53
C HIS A 358 -16.73 9.50 20.70
N LYS A 359 -16.87 8.84 21.85
CA LYS A 359 -16.03 8.99 23.05
C LYS A 359 -15.51 7.63 23.54
N TYR A 360 -15.16 6.73 22.63
CA TYR A 360 -14.65 5.40 22.99
C TYR A 360 -13.25 5.43 23.63
N VAL A 361 -12.51 6.51 23.39
CA VAL A 361 -11.20 6.75 23.99
C VAL A 361 -11.17 8.16 24.55
N LYS A 362 -10.73 8.29 25.79
CA LYS A 362 -10.57 9.59 26.48
C LYS A 362 -9.26 10.26 26.05
#